data_52adc86a4e8d2b84eafea083c645d0ea
#
_entry.id   52adc86a4e8d2b84eafea083c645d0ea
#
_cell.length_a   1.000
_cell.length_b   1.000
_cell.length_c   1.000
_cell.angle_alpha   90.00
_cell.angle_beta   90.00
_cell.angle_gamma   90.00
#
_symmetry.space_group_name_H-M   'P 1'
#
loop_
_entity.id
_entity.type
_entity.pdbx_description
1 polymer ?
#
loop_
_entity_poly.entity_id
_entity_poly.type
_entity_poly.pdbx_seq_one_letter_code
_entity_poly.pdbx_strand_id
1 'polypeptide(L)'
;SFEFLYIYSLTMIYAFTKNKKIKAINVIAGILCVVIGFNNIVVANTFYLKKDMEKTATVSLMTRVVDDLEERDDYIVGETPISFVGNPRVFKTYEGFDLDSKLPVGVYFTSSIKASVAQDESGDPYNSYKRFFTYYLNYPINYSSKDFSDNEKVKNMPTYPEKGYIQNIDGVLVVKMG
;
A
#
# COMPACT_ATOMS: atom_id res chain seq x y z
N SER A 1 6.49 -15.02 -13.18
CA SER A 1 5.30 -14.43 -13.75
C SER A 1 4.42 -15.54 -14.33
N PHE A 2 3.27 -15.75 -13.72
CA PHE A 2 2.31 -16.81 -14.07
C PHE A 2 1.73 -16.64 -15.48
N GLU A 3 1.76 -15.44 -16.04
CA GLU A 3 1.26 -15.13 -17.38
C GLU A 3 1.95 -15.95 -18.48
N PHE A 4 3.28 -16.12 -18.37
CA PHE A 4 4.02 -16.94 -19.34
C PHE A 4 3.62 -18.43 -19.29
N LEU A 5 3.25 -18.92 -18.13
CA LEU A 5 2.79 -20.31 -17.96
C LEU A 5 1.45 -20.53 -18.67
N TYR A 6 0.55 -19.54 -18.63
CA TYR A 6 -0.71 -19.58 -19.37
C TYR A 6 -0.49 -19.52 -20.89
N ILE A 7 0.36 -18.60 -21.35
CA ILE A 7 0.70 -18.46 -22.77
C ILE A 7 1.33 -19.75 -23.28
N TYR A 8 2.26 -20.34 -22.52
CA TYR A 8 2.90 -21.60 -22.86
C TYR A 8 1.89 -22.73 -22.93
N SER A 9 1.00 -22.86 -21.95
CA SER A 9 -0.05 -23.90 -21.92
C SER A 9 -0.99 -23.78 -23.12
N LEU A 10 -1.41 -22.57 -23.49
CA LEU A 10 -2.25 -22.30 -24.64
C LEU A 10 -1.53 -22.64 -25.96
N THR A 11 -0.25 -22.29 -26.06
CA THR A 11 0.56 -22.61 -27.24
C THR A 11 0.73 -24.12 -27.42
N MET A 12 0.95 -24.85 -26.31
CA MET A 12 1.04 -26.29 -26.32
C MET A 12 -0.30 -26.94 -26.72
N ILE A 13 -1.43 -26.50 -26.17
CA ILE A 13 -2.75 -26.98 -26.55
C ILE A 13 -2.99 -26.71 -28.03
N TYR A 14 -2.68 -25.52 -28.54
CA TYR A 14 -2.81 -25.19 -29.97
C TYR A 14 -1.92 -26.09 -30.86
N ALA A 15 -0.66 -26.32 -30.47
CA ALA A 15 0.27 -27.18 -31.22
C ALA A 15 -0.22 -28.65 -31.30
N PHE A 16 -0.76 -29.15 -30.18
CA PHE A 16 -1.32 -30.52 -30.14
C PHE A 16 -2.62 -30.63 -30.94
N THR A 17 -3.45 -29.61 -31.01
CA THR A 17 -4.75 -29.66 -31.71
C THR A 17 -4.63 -29.40 -33.21
N LYS A 18 -3.56 -28.73 -33.67
CA LYS A 18 -3.34 -28.45 -35.09
C LYS A 18 -3.27 -29.68 -35.94
N ASN A 19 -2.75 -30.81 -35.42
CA ASN A 19 -2.56 -32.07 -36.15
C ASN A 19 -3.72 -33.07 -36.02
N LYS A 20 -4.66 -32.82 -35.10
CA LYS A 20 -5.83 -33.70 -34.90
C LYS A 20 -7.09 -32.86 -34.96
N LYS A 21 -7.94 -33.09 -35.97
CA LYS A 21 -9.25 -32.38 -36.16
C LYS A 21 -10.27 -32.73 -35.06
N ILE A 22 -9.87 -32.64 -33.80
CA ILE A 22 -10.76 -32.94 -32.65
C ILE A 22 -11.42 -31.64 -32.23
N LYS A 23 -12.58 -31.31 -32.81
CA LYS A 23 -13.38 -30.11 -32.51
C LYS A 23 -13.66 -29.97 -31.01
N ALA A 24 -13.86 -31.02 -30.27
CA ALA A 24 -14.13 -31.02 -28.85
C ALA A 24 -12.99 -30.42 -28.02
N ILE A 25 -11.73 -30.70 -28.35
CA ILE A 25 -10.55 -30.17 -27.61
C ILE A 25 -10.45 -28.66 -27.82
N ASN A 26 -10.74 -28.16 -29.01
CA ASN A 26 -10.70 -26.72 -29.29
C ASN A 26 -11.79 -25.98 -28.50
N VAL A 27 -12.97 -26.56 -28.35
CA VAL A 27 -14.05 -25.98 -27.53
C VAL A 27 -13.65 -25.96 -26.06
N ILE A 28 -13.11 -27.05 -25.54
CA ILE A 28 -12.64 -27.13 -24.14
C ILE A 28 -11.53 -26.11 -23.89
N ALA A 29 -10.55 -25.99 -24.80
CA ALA A 29 -9.49 -25.01 -24.70
C ALA A 29 -10.04 -23.55 -24.70
N GLY A 30 -11.03 -23.28 -25.55
CA GLY A 30 -11.71 -21.97 -25.56
C GLY A 30 -12.40 -21.66 -24.23
N ILE A 31 -13.14 -22.62 -23.68
CA ILE A 31 -13.80 -22.45 -22.38
C ILE A 31 -12.77 -22.19 -21.27
N LEU A 32 -11.68 -22.96 -21.24
CA LEU A 32 -10.61 -22.77 -20.27
C LEU A 32 -9.97 -21.37 -20.39
N CYS A 33 -9.73 -20.88 -21.61
CA CYS A 33 -9.23 -19.52 -21.84
C CYS A 33 -10.17 -18.46 -21.25
N VAL A 34 -11.47 -18.61 -21.47
CA VAL A 34 -12.48 -17.67 -20.94
C VAL A 34 -12.49 -17.69 -19.41
N VAL A 35 -12.46 -18.89 -18.79
CA VAL A 35 -12.45 -19.03 -17.33
C VAL A 35 -11.18 -18.41 -16.72
N ILE A 36 -10.00 -18.68 -17.31
CA ILE A 36 -8.74 -18.12 -16.87
C ILE A 36 -8.75 -16.60 -17.03
N GLY A 37 -9.18 -16.10 -18.19
CA GLY A 37 -9.28 -14.66 -18.44
C GLY A 37 -10.20 -13.96 -17.46
N PHE A 38 -11.38 -14.52 -17.20
CA PHE A 38 -12.32 -13.98 -16.23
C PHE A 38 -11.73 -13.95 -14.81
N ASN A 39 -11.10 -15.05 -14.38
CA ASN A 39 -10.45 -15.08 -13.06
C ASN A 39 -9.36 -14.02 -12.93
N ASN A 40 -8.50 -13.84 -13.95
CA ASN A 40 -7.48 -12.79 -13.94
C ASN A 40 -8.07 -11.38 -13.86
N ILE A 41 -9.18 -11.12 -14.54
CA ILE A 41 -9.89 -9.84 -14.48
C ILE A 41 -10.42 -9.59 -13.05
N VAL A 42 -11.04 -10.59 -12.42
CA VAL A 42 -11.55 -10.47 -11.05
C VAL A 42 -10.41 -10.18 -10.07
N VAL A 43 -9.31 -10.92 -10.18
CA VAL A 43 -8.11 -10.71 -9.33
C VAL A 43 -7.53 -9.32 -9.52
N ALA A 44 -7.36 -8.87 -10.77
CA ALA A 44 -6.84 -7.55 -11.07
C ALA A 44 -7.74 -6.46 -10.51
N ASN A 45 -9.05 -6.53 -10.73
CA ASN A 45 -10.01 -5.55 -10.23
C ASN A 45 -10.00 -5.49 -8.69
N THR A 46 -9.92 -6.65 -8.03
CA THR A 46 -9.85 -6.69 -6.56
C THR A 46 -8.55 -6.07 -6.04
N PHE A 47 -7.43 -6.32 -6.73
CA PHE A 47 -6.16 -5.69 -6.39
C PHE A 47 -6.21 -4.16 -6.55
N TYR A 48 -6.74 -3.69 -7.67
CA TYR A 48 -6.89 -2.23 -7.90
C TYR A 48 -7.81 -1.59 -6.88
N LEU A 49 -8.95 -2.23 -6.55
CA LEU A 49 -9.85 -1.75 -5.52
C LEU A 49 -9.15 -1.65 -4.16
N LYS A 50 -8.40 -2.68 -3.76
CA LYS A 50 -7.62 -2.68 -2.52
C LYS A 50 -6.62 -1.52 -2.50
N LYS A 51 -5.91 -1.28 -3.59
CA LYS A 51 -4.93 -0.19 -3.70
C LYS A 51 -5.59 1.19 -3.68
N ASP A 52 -6.73 1.35 -4.29
CA ASP A 52 -7.47 2.61 -4.27
C ASP A 52 -8.01 2.93 -2.87
N MET A 53 -8.54 1.94 -2.18
CA MET A 53 -8.97 2.07 -0.78
C MET A 53 -7.79 2.40 0.14
N GLU A 54 -6.64 1.73 -0.02
CA GLU A 54 -5.41 2.00 0.72
C GLU A 54 -4.94 3.44 0.52
N LYS A 55 -4.92 3.91 -0.74
CA LYS A 55 -4.55 5.27 -1.09
C LYS A 55 -5.49 6.29 -0.44
N THR A 56 -6.80 6.11 -0.60
CA THR A 56 -7.82 7.02 -0.07
C THR A 56 -7.74 7.12 1.46
N ALA A 57 -7.60 5.99 2.12
CA ALA A 57 -7.47 5.95 3.57
C ALA A 57 -6.14 6.57 4.05
N THR A 58 -5.05 6.38 3.31
CA THR A 58 -3.75 7.01 3.61
C THR A 58 -3.82 8.52 3.46
N VAL A 59 -4.45 9.02 2.39
CA VAL A 59 -4.68 10.47 2.22
C VAL A 59 -5.47 11.03 3.39
N SER A 60 -6.60 10.41 3.76
CA SER A 60 -7.43 10.84 4.89
C SER A 60 -6.67 10.84 6.22
N LEU A 61 -5.84 9.82 6.46
CA LEU A 61 -5.01 9.75 7.67
C LEU A 61 -3.96 10.85 7.69
N MET A 62 -3.22 11.02 6.59
CA MET A 62 -2.14 12.00 6.51
C MET A 62 -2.66 13.44 6.53
N THR A 63 -3.86 13.70 6.01
CA THR A 63 -4.51 15.02 6.15
C THR A 63 -4.75 15.35 7.61
N ARG A 64 -5.22 14.40 8.43
CA ARG A 64 -5.38 14.63 9.88
C ARG A 64 -4.04 14.87 10.59
N VAL A 65 -2.99 14.17 10.16
CA VAL A 65 -1.64 14.43 10.71
C VAL A 65 -1.16 15.84 10.35
N VAL A 66 -1.48 16.32 9.14
CA VAL A 66 -1.19 17.71 8.73
C VAL A 66 -1.98 18.68 9.58
N ASP A 67 -3.27 18.45 9.77
CA ASP A 67 -4.12 19.30 10.64
C ASP A 67 -3.54 19.38 12.06
N ASP A 68 -3.17 18.22 12.65
CA ASP A 68 -2.55 18.18 13.99
C ASP A 68 -1.16 18.86 14.04
N LEU A 69 -0.40 18.87 12.93
CA LEU A 69 0.85 19.61 12.83
C LEU A 69 0.61 21.12 12.76
N GLU A 70 -0.35 21.56 11.94
CA GLU A 70 -0.67 22.98 11.75
C GLU A 70 -1.30 23.63 13.00
N GLU A 71 -1.94 22.83 13.87
CA GLU A 71 -2.46 23.30 15.17
C GLU A 71 -1.34 23.60 16.19
N ARG A 72 -0.08 23.27 15.89
CA ARG A 72 1.03 23.44 16.82
C ARG A 72 1.72 24.79 16.66
N ASP A 73 1.96 25.48 17.77
CA ASP A 73 2.68 26.75 17.80
C ASP A 73 4.16 26.65 17.39
N ASP A 74 4.75 25.43 17.47
CA ASP A 74 6.16 25.18 17.14
C ASP A 74 6.36 24.64 15.71
N TYR A 75 5.30 24.68 14.88
CA TYR A 75 5.34 24.22 13.49
C TYR A 75 5.19 25.38 12.49
N ILE A 76 6.11 25.47 11.56
CA ILE A 76 6.06 26.39 10.41
C ILE A 76 6.10 25.54 9.14
N VAL A 77 5.07 25.69 8.31
CA VAL A 77 4.88 24.91 7.07
C VAL A 77 6.10 25.06 6.15
N GLY A 78 6.67 23.95 5.75
CA GLY A 78 7.83 23.91 4.84
C GLY A 78 9.19 24.27 5.49
N GLU A 79 9.21 24.78 6.72
CA GLU A 79 10.45 25.19 7.42
C GLU A 79 10.82 24.23 8.55
N THR A 80 9.87 23.90 9.42
CA THR A 80 10.11 23.01 10.56
C THR A 80 10.43 21.60 10.09
N PRO A 81 11.58 21.02 10.50
CA PRO A 81 11.94 19.68 10.10
C PRO A 81 11.04 18.63 10.78
N ILE A 82 10.54 17.68 9.97
CA ILE A 82 9.67 16.60 10.44
C ILE A 82 10.34 15.26 10.15
N SER A 83 10.23 14.33 11.09
CA SER A 83 10.61 12.93 10.90
C SER A 83 9.44 12.02 11.27
N PHE A 84 9.19 11.00 10.46
CA PHE A 84 8.19 9.97 10.72
C PHE A 84 8.86 8.70 11.23
N VAL A 85 8.33 8.13 12.29
CA VAL A 85 8.80 6.86 12.85
C VAL A 85 7.64 5.85 12.87
N GLY A 86 7.90 4.67 12.33
CA GLY A 86 6.90 3.62 12.20
C GLY A 86 6.09 3.70 10.90
N ASN A 87 5.20 2.73 10.72
CA ASN A 87 4.34 2.61 9.55
C ASN A 87 2.89 2.97 9.91
N PRO A 88 2.25 3.85 9.14
CA PRO A 88 0.86 4.16 9.37
C PRO A 88 -0.02 2.92 9.14
N ARG A 89 -0.80 2.57 10.15
CA ARG A 89 -1.77 1.46 10.07
C ARG A 89 -3.14 2.03 9.73
N VAL A 90 -3.46 2.03 8.46
CA VAL A 90 -4.64 2.72 7.93
C VAL A 90 -5.96 2.06 8.34
N PHE A 91 -5.96 0.75 8.63
CA PHE A 91 -7.18 -0.03 8.87
C PHE A 91 -7.26 -0.76 10.21
N LYS A 92 -6.47 -0.36 11.20
CA LYS A 92 -6.53 -0.97 12.54
C LYS A 92 -7.91 -0.85 13.21
N THR A 93 -8.71 0.13 12.80
CA THR A 93 -10.03 0.44 13.35
C THR A 93 -11.19 -0.28 12.67
N TYR A 94 -10.97 -0.95 11.57
CA TYR A 94 -12.02 -1.68 10.84
C TYR A 94 -11.87 -3.19 11.08
N GLU A 95 -11.99 -3.61 12.35
CA GLU A 95 -12.16 -5.02 12.68
C GLU A 95 -13.39 -5.56 11.94
N GLY A 96 -13.17 -6.59 11.12
CA GLY A 96 -14.22 -7.21 10.29
C GLY A 96 -14.22 -6.83 8.81
N PHE A 97 -13.43 -5.86 8.38
CA PHE A 97 -13.22 -5.61 6.96
C PHE A 97 -12.05 -6.45 6.44
N ASP A 98 -12.31 -7.73 6.24
CA ASP A 98 -11.35 -8.66 5.67
C ASP A 98 -11.59 -8.80 4.16
N LEU A 99 -10.89 -7.99 3.38
CA LEU A 99 -10.93 -8.07 1.93
C LEU A 99 -10.23 -9.35 1.43
N ASP A 100 -9.25 -9.84 2.20
CA ASP A 100 -8.47 -11.01 1.83
C ASP A 100 -9.32 -12.29 1.91
N SER A 101 -10.29 -12.38 2.84
CA SER A 101 -11.21 -13.52 2.96
C SER A 101 -12.19 -13.64 1.78
N LYS A 102 -12.41 -12.55 1.06
CA LYS A 102 -13.33 -12.48 -0.09
C LYS A 102 -12.63 -12.68 -1.43
N LEU A 103 -11.30 -12.84 -1.42
CA LEU A 103 -10.53 -13.05 -2.63
C LEU A 103 -10.62 -14.50 -3.12
N PRO A 104 -10.58 -14.73 -4.44
CA PRO A 104 -10.50 -16.07 -4.99
C PRO A 104 -9.32 -16.85 -4.43
N VAL A 105 -9.49 -18.14 -4.23
CA VAL A 105 -8.45 -19.06 -3.77
C VAL A 105 -7.19 -18.92 -4.62
N GLY A 106 -6.05 -18.70 -3.98
CA GLY A 106 -4.74 -18.55 -4.63
C GLY A 106 -4.23 -17.12 -4.75
N VAL A 107 -5.00 -16.12 -4.30
CA VAL A 107 -4.53 -14.74 -4.23
C VAL A 107 -4.15 -14.44 -2.78
N TYR A 108 -2.88 -14.59 -2.47
CA TYR A 108 -2.32 -14.27 -1.17
C TYR A 108 -1.91 -12.80 -1.14
N PHE A 109 -2.74 -11.95 -0.56
CA PHE A 109 -2.32 -10.62 -0.13
C PHE A 109 -1.99 -10.68 1.36
N THR A 110 -1.01 -9.88 1.78
CA THR A 110 -0.78 -9.70 3.21
C THR A 110 -2.05 -9.24 3.89
N SER A 111 -2.41 -9.85 5.01
CA SER A 111 -3.65 -9.65 5.76
C SER A 111 -3.90 -8.20 6.23
N SER A 112 -2.92 -7.34 6.13
CA SER A 112 -3.03 -5.92 6.48
C SER A 112 -2.90 -5.05 5.24
N ILE A 113 -3.85 -4.15 5.02
CA ILE A 113 -3.68 -3.06 4.08
C ILE A 113 -2.61 -2.15 4.67
N LYS A 114 -1.44 -2.11 4.04
CA LYS A 114 -0.35 -1.22 4.44
C LYS A 114 -0.57 0.14 3.79
N ALA A 115 -0.26 1.20 4.49
CA ALA A 115 -0.32 2.54 3.92
C ALA A 115 0.62 2.66 2.71
N SER A 116 0.15 3.33 1.67
CA SER A 116 0.91 3.56 0.43
C SER A 116 2.25 4.29 0.66
N VAL A 117 2.34 4.97 1.79
CA VAL A 117 3.53 5.73 2.23
C VAL A 117 4.71 4.82 2.59
N ALA A 118 4.43 3.62 3.11
CA ALA A 118 5.44 2.71 3.66
C ALA A 118 6.07 1.78 2.63
N GLN A 119 5.65 1.84 1.37
CA GLN A 119 6.07 0.92 0.32
C GLN A 119 6.57 1.66 -0.91
N ASP A 120 7.74 2.19 -0.81
CA ASP A 120 8.49 2.55 -1.98
C ASP A 120 9.40 1.36 -2.37
N GLU A 121 9.69 1.23 -3.65
CA GLU A 121 10.50 0.13 -4.20
C GLU A 121 11.96 0.14 -3.69
N SER A 122 12.43 1.30 -3.21
CA SER A 122 13.76 1.47 -2.62
C SER A 122 13.83 1.01 -1.16
N GLY A 123 12.68 0.81 -0.52
CA GLY A 123 12.60 0.52 0.92
C GLY A 123 13.02 1.69 1.81
N ASP A 124 13.23 2.88 1.24
CA ASP A 124 13.60 4.08 1.96
C ASP A 124 12.36 4.86 2.42
N PRO A 125 12.05 4.87 3.73
CA PRO A 125 10.90 5.60 4.26
C PRO A 125 11.00 7.11 4.03
N TYR A 126 12.21 7.66 3.93
CA TYR A 126 12.44 9.06 3.61
C TYR A 126 11.82 9.45 2.26
N ASN A 127 12.10 8.68 1.24
CA ASN A 127 11.56 8.94 -0.10
C ASN A 127 10.06 8.72 -0.17
N SER A 128 9.54 7.69 0.51
CA SER A 128 8.11 7.38 0.55
C SER A 128 7.29 8.53 1.12
N TYR A 129 7.61 9.01 2.30
CA TYR A 129 6.88 10.12 2.94
C TYR A 129 7.00 11.40 2.14
N LYS A 130 8.22 11.80 1.76
CA LYS A 130 8.45 13.01 0.96
C LYS A 130 7.63 13.00 -0.34
N ARG A 131 7.68 11.88 -1.08
CA ARG A 131 6.92 11.71 -2.34
C ARG A 131 5.42 11.76 -2.10
N PHE A 132 4.94 11.12 -1.03
CA PHE A 132 3.52 11.12 -0.71
C PHE A 132 3.01 12.55 -0.41
N PHE A 133 3.67 13.29 0.46
CA PHE A 133 3.30 14.66 0.77
C PHE A 133 3.36 15.56 -0.47
N THR A 134 4.41 15.43 -1.29
CA THR A 134 4.56 16.25 -2.50
C THR A 134 3.52 15.91 -3.57
N TYR A 135 3.33 14.62 -3.90
CA TYR A 135 2.54 14.23 -5.07
C TYR A 135 1.05 13.98 -4.78
N TYR A 136 0.70 13.55 -3.58
CA TYR A 136 -0.69 13.24 -3.25
C TYR A 136 -1.37 14.32 -2.43
N LEU A 137 -0.65 14.96 -1.51
CA LEU A 137 -1.21 16.03 -0.68
C LEU A 137 -0.90 17.42 -1.23
N ASN A 138 0.05 17.54 -2.17
CA ASN A 138 0.58 18.84 -2.64
C ASN A 138 0.96 19.76 -1.47
N TYR A 139 1.56 19.18 -0.44
CA TYR A 139 1.88 19.84 0.80
C TYR A 139 3.40 19.97 0.96
N PRO A 140 3.93 21.18 1.17
CA PRO A 140 5.35 21.38 1.36
C PRO A 140 5.78 20.87 2.73
N ILE A 141 6.70 19.92 2.73
CA ILE A 141 7.24 19.33 3.95
C ILE A 141 8.77 19.42 3.96
N ASN A 142 9.33 19.93 5.06
CA ASN A 142 10.75 19.84 5.34
C ASN A 142 11.04 18.51 6.04
N TYR A 143 11.24 17.45 5.26
CA TYR A 143 11.46 16.11 5.81
C TYR A 143 12.91 15.95 6.29
N SER A 144 13.07 15.58 7.56
CA SER A 144 14.37 15.28 8.16
C SER A 144 14.76 13.83 7.89
N SER A 145 15.97 13.60 7.34
CA SER A 145 16.54 12.26 7.15
C SER A 145 17.08 11.62 8.43
N LYS A 146 17.02 12.33 9.57
CA LYS A 146 17.49 11.83 10.86
C LYS A 146 16.62 10.67 11.31
N ASP A 147 17.22 9.53 11.56
CA ASP A 147 16.53 8.35 12.11
C ASP A 147 16.38 8.49 13.63
N PHE A 148 15.15 8.38 14.09
CA PHE A 148 14.79 8.42 15.51
C PHE A 148 14.28 7.07 16.03
N SER A 149 14.34 6.01 15.25
CA SER A 149 13.78 4.70 15.60
C SER A 149 14.36 4.13 16.90
N ASP A 150 15.63 4.39 17.16
CA ASP A 150 16.34 3.93 18.36
C ASP A 150 16.34 4.92 19.53
N ASN A 151 15.76 6.11 19.33
CA ASN A 151 15.71 7.12 20.39
C ASN A 151 14.76 6.67 21.52
N GLU A 152 15.25 6.62 22.77
CA GLU A 152 14.45 6.19 23.93
C GLU A 152 13.22 7.06 24.17
N LYS A 153 13.29 8.37 23.93
CA LYS A 153 12.13 9.27 24.03
C LYS A 153 11.06 8.86 23.05
N VAL A 154 11.44 8.54 21.80
CA VAL A 154 10.51 8.11 20.75
C VAL A 154 9.92 6.74 21.05
N LYS A 155 10.72 5.80 21.61
CA LYS A 155 10.20 4.49 22.03
C LYS A 155 9.05 4.62 23.04
N ASN A 156 9.15 5.59 23.94
CA ASN A 156 8.16 5.84 25.00
C ASN A 156 7.02 6.78 24.57
N MET A 157 7.09 7.41 23.38
CA MET A 157 5.99 8.23 22.87
C MET A 157 4.75 7.38 22.58
N PRO A 158 3.54 7.94 22.77
CA PRO A 158 2.33 7.35 22.23
C PRO A 158 2.41 7.28 20.69
N THR A 159 1.61 6.39 20.11
CA THR A 159 1.50 6.24 18.66
C THR A 159 0.19 6.84 18.17
N TYR A 160 0.17 7.35 16.93
CA TYR A 160 -1.07 7.80 16.31
C TYR A 160 -2.17 6.70 16.46
N PRO A 161 -3.41 7.04 16.84
CA PRO A 161 -4.00 8.38 17.02
C PRO A 161 -4.00 8.90 18.47
N GLU A 162 -3.20 8.36 19.36
CA GLU A 162 -3.15 8.79 20.76
C GLU A 162 -2.52 10.17 20.90
N LYS A 163 -3.06 11.02 21.80
CA LYS A 163 -2.51 12.35 22.04
C LYS A 163 -1.04 12.30 22.44
N GLY A 164 -0.21 13.17 21.85
CA GLY A 164 1.23 13.22 22.13
C GLY A 164 2.08 12.38 21.18
N TYR A 165 1.50 11.85 20.11
CA TYR A 165 2.22 11.14 19.05
C TYR A 165 3.12 12.06 18.18
N ILE A 166 3.00 13.38 18.34
CA ILE A 166 3.89 14.39 17.75
C ILE A 166 4.64 15.08 18.88
N GLN A 167 5.96 14.98 18.90
CA GLN A 167 6.81 15.65 19.88
C GLN A 167 8.02 16.30 19.22
N ASN A 168 8.45 17.45 19.79
CA ASN A 168 9.69 18.09 19.38
C ASN A 168 10.87 17.41 20.10
N ILE A 169 11.76 16.80 19.32
CA ILE A 169 12.96 16.14 19.82
C ILE A 169 14.17 16.72 19.09
N ASP A 170 15.02 17.39 19.84
CA ASP A 170 16.23 18.03 19.32
C ASP A 170 15.99 18.97 18.11
N GLY A 171 14.87 19.71 18.14
CA GLY A 171 14.50 20.66 17.09
C GLY A 171 13.83 20.02 15.86
N VAL A 172 13.52 18.72 15.91
CA VAL A 172 12.78 18.00 14.86
C VAL A 172 11.43 17.56 15.42
N LEU A 173 10.34 17.81 14.70
CA LEU A 173 9.04 17.27 15.05
C LEU A 173 8.99 15.79 14.63
N VAL A 174 8.98 14.92 15.62
CA VAL A 174 8.89 13.48 15.42
C VAL A 174 7.43 13.04 15.50
N VAL A 175 6.93 12.44 14.43
CA VAL A 175 5.59 11.89 14.31
C VAL A 175 5.68 10.37 14.42
N LYS A 176 5.15 9.80 15.53
CA LYS A 176 5.17 8.36 15.74
C LYS A 176 3.90 7.71 15.20
N MET A 177 4.08 6.92 14.15
CA MET A 177 3.03 6.11 13.54
C MET A 177 3.02 4.69 14.10
N GLY A 178 1.88 4.04 14.16
CA GLY A 178 1.66 2.76 14.85
C GLY A 178 2.20 1.52 14.18
#